data_5ff640050a1f2e54f5c0fcf5f1d50dc8
#
_entry.id   5ff640050a1f2e54f5c0fcf5f1d50dc8
#
_cell.length_a   1.000
_cell.length_b   1.000
_cell.length_c   1.000
_cell.angle_alpha   90.00
_cell.angle_beta   90.00
_cell.angle_gamma   90.00
#
_symmetry.space_group_name_H-M   'P 1'
#
loop_
_entity.id
_entity.type
_entity.pdbx_description
1 polymer ?
#
loop_
_entity_poly.entity_id
_entity_poly.type
_entity_poly.pdbx_seq_one_letter_code
_entity_poly.pdbx_strand_id
1 'polypeptide(L)' 'MKEEMITDILDRLMTGELSEYYVTNDQFMEFRQVLVKRKDFKHFRGIGQRGGEVLYQYLKEPRS' A
#
# COMPACT_ATOMS: atom_id res chain seq x y z
N MET A 1 3.73 8.76 -9.78
CA MET A 1 4.50 7.61 -9.25
C MET A 1 4.50 6.49 -10.28
N LYS A 2 5.66 5.95 -10.61
CA LYS A 2 5.73 4.87 -11.58
C LYS A 2 5.29 3.56 -10.93
N GLU A 3 4.71 2.67 -11.73
CA GLU A 3 4.25 1.38 -11.26
C GLU A 3 5.37 0.56 -10.61
N GLU A 4 6.58 0.62 -11.17
CA GLU A 4 7.74 -0.08 -10.63
C GLU A 4 8.06 0.38 -9.21
N MET A 5 7.98 1.68 -8.95
CA MET A 5 8.22 2.22 -7.62
C MET A 5 7.15 1.76 -6.63
N ILE A 6 5.91 1.73 -7.08
CA ILE A 6 4.80 1.29 -6.23
C ILE A 6 4.98 -0.19 -5.88
N THR A 7 5.32 -1.02 -6.87
CA THR A 7 5.56 -2.45 -6.66
C THR A 7 6.70 -2.66 -5.67
N ASP A 8 7.78 -1.89 -5.80
CA ASP A 8 8.92 -1.99 -4.89
C ASP A 8 8.50 -1.66 -3.45
N ILE A 9 7.72 -0.59 -3.27
CA ILE A 9 7.22 -0.20 -1.96
C ILE A 9 6.35 -1.29 -1.35
N LEU A 10 5.44 -1.86 -2.15
CA LEU A 10 4.57 -2.93 -1.68
C LEU A 10 5.36 -4.18 -1.29
N ASP A 11 6.39 -4.52 -2.07
CA ASP A 11 7.25 -5.66 -1.74
C ASP A 11 7.99 -5.43 -0.42
N ARG A 12 8.46 -4.21 -0.17
CA ARG A 12 9.16 -3.88 1.08
C ARG A 12 8.22 -3.92 2.28
N LEU A 13 6.97 -3.54 2.10
CA LEU A 13 5.96 -3.68 3.13
C LEU A 13 5.70 -5.16 3.42
N MET A 14 5.62 -5.97 2.38
CA MET A 14 5.38 -7.40 2.50
C MET A 14 6.51 -8.11 3.26
N THR A 15 7.76 -7.75 2.99
CA THR A 15 8.91 -8.37 3.63
C THR A 15 9.19 -7.84 5.03
N GLY A 16 8.55 -6.74 5.41
CA GLY A 16 8.80 -6.10 6.70
C GLY A 16 9.95 -5.10 6.68
N GLU A 17 10.57 -4.88 5.52
CA GLU A 17 11.61 -3.86 5.38
C GLU A 17 11.06 -2.48 5.68
N LEU A 18 9.81 -2.23 5.26
CA LEU A 18 9.05 -1.05 5.66
C LEU A 18 7.92 -1.49 6.59
N SER A 19 7.75 -0.81 7.70
CA SER A 19 6.65 -1.09 8.61
C SER A 19 5.35 -0.44 8.16
N GLU A 20 5.44 0.70 7.48
CA GLU A 20 4.30 1.43 6.96
C GLU A 20 4.74 2.40 5.89
N TYR A 21 3.80 2.88 5.08
CA TYR A 21 4.09 3.84 4.03
C TYR A 21 2.91 4.78 3.81
N TYR A 22 3.19 6.09 3.79
CA TYR A 22 2.19 7.12 3.51
C TYR A 22 2.03 7.33 2.02
N VAL A 23 0.79 7.27 1.56
CA VAL A 23 0.45 7.58 0.18
C VAL A 23 -0.36 8.89 0.19
N THR A 24 0.12 9.89 -0.54
CA THR A 24 -0.56 11.18 -0.61
C THR A 24 -1.83 11.09 -1.45
N ASN A 25 -2.72 12.06 -1.27
CA ASN A 25 -4.00 12.08 -1.98
C ASN A 25 -3.83 12.04 -3.50
N ASP A 26 -2.85 12.77 -4.02
CA ASP A 26 -2.59 12.82 -5.46
C ASP A 26 -1.99 11.53 -6.02
N GLN A 27 -1.40 10.70 -5.17
CA GLN A 27 -0.79 9.42 -5.57
C GLN A 27 -1.68 8.22 -5.27
N PHE A 28 -2.73 8.42 -4.52
CA PHE A 28 -3.56 7.34 -4.01
C PHE A 28 -4.14 6.45 -5.11
N MET A 29 -4.67 7.06 -6.16
CA MET A 29 -5.32 6.30 -7.24
C MET A 29 -4.33 5.40 -7.97
N GLU A 30 -3.14 5.91 -8.26
CA GLU A 30 -2.09 5.13 -8.92
C GLU A 30 -1.64 3.98 -8.03
N PHE A 31 -1.42 4.27 -6.76
CA PHE A 31 -0.99 3.27 -5.80
C PHE A 31 -2.02 2.15 -5.66
N ARG A 32 -3.29 2.52 -5.54
CA ARG A 32 -4.37 1.56 -5.39
C ARG A 32 -4.51 0.66 -6.62
N GLN A 33 -4.35 1.21 -7.82
CA GLN A 33 -4.46 0.44 -9.05
C GLN A 33 -3.43 -0.70 -9.11
N VAL A 34 -2.23 -0.44 -8.64
CA VAL A 34 -1.18 -1.47 -8.59
C VAL A 34 -1.47 -2.46 -7.46
N LEU A 35 -1.87 -1.94 -6.31
CA LEU A 35 -2.15 -2.77 -5.14
C LEU A 35 -3.22 -3.83 -5.42
N VAL A 36 -4.35 -3.45 -6.03
CA VAL A 36 -5.47 -4.38 -6.22
C VAL A 36 -5.17 -5.48 -7.23
N LYS A 37 -4.12 -5.34 -8.03
CA LYS A 37 -3.69 -6.37 -8.98
C LYS A 37 -2.88 -7.48 -8.30
N ARG A 38 -2.41 -7.25 -7.08
CA ARG A 38 -1.58 -8.21 -6.39
C ARG A 38 -2.43 -9.31 -5.76
N LYS A 39 -1.84 -10.51 -5.71
CA LYS A 39 -2.50 -11.65 -5.07
C LYS A 39 -2.64 -11.45 -3.56
N ASP A 40 -1.72 -10.68 -2.98
CA ASP A 40 -1.68 -10.43 -1.54
C ASP A 40 -2.33 -9.10 -1.15
N PHE A 41 -3.16 -8.52 -2.02
CA PHE A 41 -3.74 -7.20 -1.74
C PHE A 41 -4.57 -7.17 -0.43
N LYS A 42 -5.14 -8.29 -0.04
CA LYS A 42 -5.92 -8.39 1.20
C LYS A 42 -5.06 -8.28 2.46
N HIS A 43 -3.76 -8.50 2.34
CA HIS A 43 -2.82 -8.34 3.45
C HIS A 43 -2.51 -6.88 3.72
N PHE A 44 -2.79 -6.00 2.77
CA PHE A 44 -2.49 -4.57 2.91
C PHE A 44 -3.68 -3.86 3.55
N ARG A 45 -3.37 -3.12 4.62
CA ARG A 45 -4.38 -2.33 5.32
C ARG A 45 -4.15 -0.85 5.03
N GLY A 46 -5.18 -0.16 4.56
CA GLY A 46 -5.14 1.28 4.36
C GLY A 46 -5.86 2.00 5.48
N ILE A 47 -5.18 2.93 6.14
CA ILE A 47 -5.76 3.73 7.22
C ILE A 47 -5.85 5.16 6.73
N GLY A 48 -7.08 5.68 6.61
CA GLY A 48 -7.30 7.04 6.15
C GLY A 48 -6.74 8.07 7.11
N GLN A 49 -6.06 9.07 6.56
CA GLN A 49 -5.50 10.18 7.31
C GLN A 49 -6.16 11.48 6.87
N ARG A 50 -5.87 12.56 7.57
CA ARG A 50 -6.39 13.88 7.19
C ARG A 50 -5.84 14.28 5.82
N GLY A 51 -6.63 15.02 5.06
CA GLY A 51 -6.23 15.52 3.75
C GLY A 51 -6.26 14.48 2.64
N GLY A 52 -6.92 13.32 2.87
CA GLY A 52 -7.03 12.29 1.86
C GLY A 52 -5.82 11.40 1.72
N GLU A 53 -4.87 11.50 2.64
CA GLU A 53 -3.71 10.61 2.69
C GLU A 53 -4.11 9.26 3.28
N VAL A 54 -3.38 8.20 2.90
CA VAL A 54 -3.62 6.86 3.40
C VAL A 54 -2.31 6.26 3.88
N LEU A 55 -2.34 5.70 5.08
CA LEU A 55 -1.20 4.99 5.65
C LEU A 55 -1.39 3.49 5.37
N TYR A 56 -0.46 2.90 4.64
CA TYR A 56 -0.53 1.47 4.31
C TYR A 56 0.39 0.65 5.19
N GLN A 57 -0.12 -0.51 5.61
CA GLN A 57 0.61 -1.49 6.42
C GLN A 57 0.36 -2.87 5.84
N TYR A 58 1.30 -3.79 6.03
CA TYR A 58 1.14 -5.17 5.63
C TYR A 58 0.84 -6.04 6.86
N LEU A 59 -0.21 -6.85 6.76
CA LEU A 59 -0.63 -7.73 7.84
C LEU A 59 -0.24 -9.16 7.52
N LYS A 60 0.19 -9.92 8.52
CA LYS A 60 0.54 -11.33 8.33
C LYS A 60 -0.66 -12.14 7.89
N GLU A 61 -1.84 -11.80 8.41
CA GLU A 61 -3.07 -12.47 8.05
C GLU A 61 -3.90 -11.56 7.15
N PRO A 62 -4.49 -12.12 6.07
CA PRO A 62 -5.31 -11.30 5.18
C PRO A 62 -6.57 -10.82 5.89
N ARG A 63 -7.05 -9.64 5.47
CA ARG A 63 -8.35 -9.16 5.91
C ARG A 63 -9.44 -10.06 5.32
N SER A 64 -10.36 -10.40 6.13
CA SER A 64 -11.49 -11.23 5.67
C SER A 64 -12.49 -10.43 4.84
#